data_87ca1aa1b959346a1797a7520043b6ac
#
_entry.id   87ca1aa1b959346a1797a7520043b6ac
#
_cell.length_a   1.000
_cell.length_b   1.000
_cell.length_c   1.000
_cell.angle_alpha   90.00
_cell.angle_beta   90.00
_cell.angle_gamma   90.00
#
_symmetry.space_group_name_H-M   'P 1'
#
loop_
_entity.id
_entity.type
_entity.pdbx_description
1 polymer ?
#
loop_
_entity_poly.entity_id
_entity_poly.type
_entity_poly.pdbx_seq_one_letter_code
_entity_poly.pdbx_strand_id
1 'polypeptide(L)'
;MSRPLVTLLASMLACAAFVGSVRAQDNAPVQVPAKPALKPLDDAELSGVWGQALLDLTNTTSNGYDFSRLTLNADITMSTTLTGLKLGTHANGSSDIDFTSLNFGRSDLDDAHRTVAITNPYFEWVYSGSAATGDRQVVGMRLGFGGIAGDVGLAMNTLSGSLALTTPSGQASTVGSQQTALTGCAGACTIALNQIGGVTAGNSTDGASRDFFLSVLKSAVTYPASNGMPAAPATAQAGFWLNWTDRLNAINTTGTTPPNVPKIGP
;
A
#
# COMPACT_ATOMS: atom_id res chain seq x y z
N MET A 1 -29.72 45.41 -35.09
CA MET A 1 -29.70 46.80 -34.66
C MET A 1 -28.70 46.96 -33.56
N SER A 2 -27.59 47.44 -33.95
CA SER A 2 -26.77 48.60 -33.51
C SER A 2 -26.09 48.45 -32.16
N ARG A 3 -24.79 48.39 -32.28
CA ARG A 3 -23.69 48.69 -31.32
C ARG A 3 -23.95 49.99 -30.48
N PRO A 4 -23.23 50.19 -29.33
CA PRO A 4 -21.83 50.61 -29.43
C PRO A 4 -20.85 49.95 -28.41
N LEU A 5 -19.84 49.44 -28.96
CA LEU A 5 -18.45 49.41 -28.49
C LEU A 5 -17.92 50.86 -28.68
N VAL A 6 -17.14 51.37 -27.76
CA VAL A 6 -16.40 52.66 -27.70
C VAL A 6 -16.80 53.48 -26.46
N THR A 7 -16.18 53.21 -25.35
CA THR A 7 -15.80 54.20 -24.30
C THR A 7 -14.97 53.48 -23.20
N LEU A 8 -13.76 53.04 -23.50
CA LEU A 8 -12.79 52.62 -22.48
C LEU A 8 -11.35 52.76 -22.98
N LEU A 9 -11.06 53.97 -23.47
CA LEU A 9 -9.69 54.33 -23.88
C LEU A 9 -9.47 55.85 -23.73
N ALA A 10 -9.61 56.35 -22.50
CA ALA A 10 -9.22 57.74 -22.19
C ALA A 10 -9.08 57.95 -20.67
N SER A 11 -8.15 57.20 -20.04
CA SER A 11 -7.75 57.49 -18.64
C SER A 11 -6.36 57.02 -18.32
N MET A 12 -5.42 57.06 -19.27
CA MET A 12 -4.00 56.81 -19.05
C MET A 12 -3.16 57.89 -19.73
N LEU A 13 -3.27 59.14 -19.26
CA LEU A 13 -2.25 60.12 -19.58
C LEU A 13 -2.42 61.37 -18.68
N ALA A 14 -2.07 61.25 -17.40
CA ALA A 14 -1.81 62.44 -16.56
C ALA A 14 -1.11 62.04 -15.25
N CYS A 15 0.16 61.62 -15.29
CA CYS A 15 1.07 61.64 -14.14
C CYS A 15 2.50 61.77 -14.64
N ALA A 16 2.82 62.86 -15.29
CA ALA A 16 4.19 63.29 -15.53
C ALA A 16 4.31 64.70 -15.03
N ALA A 17 5.15 64.90 -14.02
CA ALA A 17 5.80 66.09 -13.58
C ALA A 17 5.71 66.34 -12.06
N PHE A 18 6.41 65.54 -11.28
CA PHE A 18 7.00 66.04 -10.05
C PHE A 18 8.48 65.60 -10.04
N VAL A 19 9.34 66.42 -10.64
CA VAL A 19 10.79 66.34 -10.47
C VAL A 19 11.10 67.05 -9.17
N GLY A 20 10.98 66.34 -8.06
CA GLY A 20 11.59 66.75 -6.79
C GLY A 20 13.05 66.40 -6.78
N SER A 21 13.92 67.36 -6.72
CA SER A 21 15.35 67.16 -6.53
C SER A 21 15.62 66.53 -5.17
N VAL A 22 15.83 65.25 -5.16
CA VAL A 22 16.34 64.49 -4.00
C VAL A 22 17.82 64.77 -3.91
N ARG A 23 18.25 65.53 -2.91
CA ARG A 23 19.67 65.62 -2.52
C ARG A 23 20.14 64.22 -2.11
N ALA A 24 21.14 63.72 -2.74
CA ALA A 24 21.88 62.54 -2.29
C ALA A 24 22.44 62.82 -0.90
N GLN A 25 21.90 62.20 0.11
CA GLN A 25 22.48 62.13 1.42
C GLN A 25 23.54 61.04 1.32
N ASP A 26 24.79 61.33 1.61
CA ASP A 26 25.88 60.40 1.73
C ASP A 26 25.48 59.36 2.82
N ASN A 27 24.88 58.27 2.38
CA ASN A 27 24.66 57.12 3.22
C ASN A 27 25.98 56.29 3.19
N ALA A 28 26.61 56.20 4.35
CA ALA A 28 27.68 55.23 4.56
C ALA A 28 27.21 53.86 4.01
N PRO A 29 28.10 53.10 3.39
CA PRO A 29 27.71 51.81 2.80
C PRO A 29 27.11 50.92 3.89
N VAL A 30 25.80 50.66 3.76
CA VAL A 30 25.14 49.62 4.55
C VAL A 30 25.88 48.31 4.20
N GLN A 31 26.69 47.83 5.15
CA GLN A 31 27.25 46.49 5.04
C GLN A 31 26.08 45.49 5.07
N VAL A 32 25.65 45.08 3.90
CA VAL A 32 24.81 43.94 3.74
C VAL A 32 25.57 42.75 4.29
N PRO A 33 25.10 42.07 5.37
CA PRO A 33 25.80 40.89 5.86
C PRO A 33 25.94 39.92 4.69
N ALA A 34 27.19 39.52 4.41
CA ALA A 34 27.51 38.60 3.34
C ALA A 34 26.65 37.34 3.56
N LYS A 35 25.79 37.04 2.59
CA LYS A 35 25.02 35.82 2.60
C LYS A 35 26.00 34.66 2.81
N PRO A 36 25.83 33.81 3.84
CA PRO A 36 26.75 32.71 4.05
C PRO A 36 26.89 31.94 2.74
N ALA A 37 28.10 31.84 2.23
CA ALA A 37 28.36 31.07 1.02
C ALA A 37 27.90 29.64 1.26
N LEU A 38 27.03 29.13 0.41
CA LEU A 38 26.63 27.74 0.46
C LEU A 38 27.89 26.90 0.27
N LYS A 39 28.27 26.15 1.31
CA LYS A 39 29.37 25.19 1.24
C LYS A 39 28.89 23.97 0.48
N PRO A 40 29.53 23.52 -0.60
CA PRO A 40 29.24 22.24 -1.20
C PRO A 40 29.45 21.15 -0.15
N LEU A 41 28.45 20.28 0.02
CA LEU A 41 28.55 19.06 0.83
C LEU A 41 29.49 18.09 0.11
N ASP A 42 30.37 17.43 0.84
CA ASP A 42 31.17 16.34 0.28
C ASP A 42 30.31 15.04 0.14
N ASP A 43 30.84 14.02 -0.55
CA ASP A 43 30.09 12.78 -0.80
C ASP A 43 29.74 12.04 0.50
N ALA A 44 30.52 12.19 1.57
CA ALA A 44 30.21 11.58 2.86
C ALA A 44 29.13 12.37 3.60
N GLU A 45 29.14 13.71 3.51
CA GLU A 45 28.10 14.57 4.05
C GLU A 45 26.79 14.35 3.27
N LEU A 46 26.84 14.20 1.93
CA LEU A 46 25.70 13.87 1.07
C LEU A 46 25.12 12.48 1.38
N SER A 47 25.96 11.50 1.66
CA SER A 47 25.50 10.15 2.06
C SER A 47 24.85 10.14 3.44
N GLY A 48 25.18 11.09 4.31
CA GLY A 48 24.54 11.29 5.62
C GLY A 48 23.23 12.07 5.54
N VAL A 49 22.97 12.78 4.46
CA VAL A 49 21.65 13.38 4.18
C VAL A 49 20.73 12.29 3.65
N TRP A 50 20.09 11.57 4.56
CA TRP A 50 18.95 10.71 4.25
C TRP A 50 17.81 11.61 3.78
N GLY A 51 17.87 12.03 2.52
CA GLY A 51 16.66 12.44 1.84
C GLY A 51 15.73 11.25 1.93
N GLN A 52 14.57 11.41 2.58
CA GLN A 52 13.54 10.39 2.56
C GLN A 52 13.21 10.15 1.08
N ALA A 53 13.88 9.17 0.47
CA ALA A 53 13.58 8.78 -0.88
C ALA A 53 12.12 8.28 -0.85
N LEU A 54 11.25 8.94 -1.58
CA LEU A 54 9.85 8.50 -1.72
C LEU A 54 9.79 7.05 -2.22
N LEU A 55 10.79 6.63 -2.96
CA LEU A 55 10.93 5.27 -3.48
C LEU A 55 12.26 4.69 -3.00
N ASP A 56 12.19 3.49 -2.43
CA ASP A 56 13.33 2.69 -2.03
C ASP A 56 13.42 1.42 -2.87
N LEU A 57 14.58 1.16 -3.48
CA LEU A 57 14.84 -0.04 -4.26
C LEU A 57 15.83 -0.92 -3.51
N THR A 58 15.37 -2.09 -3.09
CA THR A 58 16.20 -3.09 -2.41
C THR A 58 16.32 -4.36 -3.24
N ASN A 59 17.51 -5.00 -3.17
CA ASN A 59 17.76 -6.29 -3.79
C ASN A 59 18.22 -7.28 -2.71
N THR A 60 17.64 -8.48 -2.74
CA THR A 60 17.95 -9.55 -1.78
C THR A 60 18.04 -10.88 -2.54
N THR A 61 19.02 -11.70 -2.19
CA THR A 61 19.12 -13.08 -2.71
C THR A 61 18.81 -14.07 -1.58
N SER A 62 17.90 -14.99 -1.82
CA SER A 62 17.48 -16.02 -0.86
C SER A 62 16.94 -17.25 -1.58
N ASN A 63 17.25 -18.44 -1.07
CA ASN A 63 16.73 -19.73 -1.56
C ASN A 63 16.89 -19.94 -3.09
N GLY A 64 17.96 -19.41 -3.68
CA GLY A 64 18.22 -19.53 -5.11
C GLY A 64 17.42 -18.57 -6.01
N TYR A 65 16.76 -17.59 -5.42
CA TYR A 65 16.04 -16.52 -6.11
C TYR A 65 16.64 -15.15 -5.76
N ASP A 66 16.57 -14.24 -6.73
CA ASP A 66 16.84 -12.83 -6.53
C ASP A 66 15.50 -12.07 -6.44
N PHE A 67 15.40 -11.19 -5.46
CA PHE A 67 14.25 -10.34 -5.19
C PHE A 67 14.63 -8.89 -5.41
N SER A 68 13.89 -8.19 -6.28
CA SER A 68 14.04 -6.74 -6.48
C SER A 68 12.75 -6.06 -6.04
N ARG A 69 12.81 -5.34 -4.91
CA ARG A 69 11.66 -4.67 -4.30
C ARG A 69 11.75 -3.17 -4.46
N LEU A 70 10.67 -2.59 -4.97
CA LEU A 70 10.43 -1.16 -4.99
C LEU A 70 9.38 -0.83 -3.91
N THR A 71 9.79 -0.09 -2.89
CA THR A 71 8.91 0.34 -1.79
C THR A 71 8.60 1.82 -1.96
N LEU A 72 7.32 2.17 -1.84
CA LEU A 72 6.88 3.55 -1.69
C LEU A 72 6.88 3.89 -0.19
N ASN A 73 7.79 4.75 0.25
CA ASN A 73 7.88 5.21 1.64
C ASN A 73 6.79 6.25 1.93
N ALA A 74 5.56 5.78 2.06
CA ALA A 74 4.39 6.62 2.31
C ALA A 74 3.35 5.88 3.15
N ASP A 75 2.61 6.66 3.92
CA ASP A 75 1.40 6.22 4.58
C ASP A 75 0.20 6.62 3.71
N ILE A 76 -0.65 5.65 3.42
CA ILE A 76 -1.83 5.82 2.57
C ILE A 76 -3.07 5.50 3.38
N THR A 77 -4.06 6.38 3.32
CA THR A 77 -5.40 6.09 3.83
C THR A 77 -6.29 5.70 2.66
N MET A 78 -6.90 4.52 2.73
CA MET A 78 -7.70 3.98 1.64
C MET A 78 -9.11 3.62 2.10
N SER A 79 -10.10 3.99 1.26
CA SER A 79 -11.49 3.52 1.36
C SER A 79 -11.95 3.13 -0.03
N THR A 80 -12.23 1.84 -0.23
CA THR A 80 -12.65 1.32 -1.54
C THR A 80 -13.44 0.03 -1.41
N THR A 81 -14.26 -0.25 -2.40
CA THR A 81 -15.01 -1.50 -2.54
C THR A 81 -14.69 -2.12 -3.89
N LEU A 82 -14.28 -3.37 -3.87
CA LEU A 82 -14.09 -4.22 -5.05
C LEU A 82 -15.13 -5.34 -5.02
N THR A 83 -15.76 -5.60 -6.15
CA THR A 83 -16.76 -6.67 -6.28
C THR A 83 -16.41 -7.60 -7.44
N GLY A 84 -16.65 -8.90 -7.25
CA GLY A 84 -16.46 -9.90 -8.30
C GLY A 84 -15.01 -10.09 -8.73
N LEU A 85 -14.03 -9.93 -7.82
CA LEU A 85 -12.61 -10.10 -8.12
C LEU A 85 -12.27 -11.59 -8.21
N LYS A 86 -11.95 -12.07 -9.42
CA LYS A 86 -11.48 -13.42 -9.69
C LYS A 86 -10.10 -13.39 -10.29
N LEU A 87 -9.15 -14.09 -9.67
CA LEU A 87 -7.76 -14.18 -10.11
C LEU A 87 -7.40 -15.65 -10.36
N GLY A 88 -6.64 -15.92 -11.43
CA GLY A 88 -6.18 -17.27 -11.77
C GLY A 88 -7.33 -18.20 -12.12
N THR A 89 -8.17 -17.81 -13.08
CA THR A 89 -9.28 -18.66 -13.53
C THR A 89 -8.75 -19.85 -14.32
N HIS A 90 -9.13 -21.06 -13.91
CA HIS A 90 -8.76 -22.33 -14.53
C HIS A 90 -9.79 -22.77 -15.58
N ALA A 91 -9.41 -23.72 -16.43
CA ALA A 91 -10.28 -24.23 -17.50
C ALA A 91 -11.58 -24.88 -16.98
N ASN A 92 -11.58 -25.37 -15.75
CA ASN A 92 -12.76 -25.94 -15.07
C ASN A 92 -13.69 -24.88 -14.45
N GLY A 93 -13.38 -23.59 -14.61
CA GLY A 93 -14.13 -22.47 -14.06
C GLY A 93 -13.81 -22.11 -12.60
N SER A 94 -12.95 -22.88 -11.91
CA SER A 94 -12.44 -22.48 -10.58
C SER A 94 -11.45 -21.32 -10.70
N SER A 95 -11.18 -20.63 -9.59
CA SER A 95 -10.19 -19.56 -9.53
C SER A 95 -9.25 -19.78 -8.35
N ASP A 96 -8.01 -19.32 -8.46
CA ASP A 96 -7.07 -19.32 -7.33
C ASP A 96 -7.63 -18.47 -6.20
N ILE A 97 -8.16 -17.30 -6.52
CA ILE A 97 -8.77 -16.37 -5.57
C ILE A 97 -10.11 -15.89 -6.14
N ASP A 98 -11.16 -16.01 -5.36
CA ASP A 98 -12.51 -15.56 -5.72
C ASP A 98 -13.11 -14.77 -4.55
N PHE A 99 -13.08 -13.42 -4.67
CA PHE A 99 -13.79 -12.50 -3.79
C PHE A 99 -15.09 -12.03 -4.44
N THR A 100 -16.20 -12.33 -3.79
CA THR A 100 -17.49 -11.71 -4.15
C THR A 100 -17.47 -10.22 -3.77
N SER A 101 -16.86 -9.88 -2.62
CA SER A 101 -16.66 -8.50 -2.17
C SER A 101 -15.39 -8.37 -1.34
N LEU A 102 -14.69 -7.24 -1.51
CA LEU A 102 -13.51 -6.84 -0.73
C LEU A 102 -13.62 -5.35 -0.45
N ASN A 103 -13.86 -4.98 0.80
CA ASN A 103 -14.11 -3.61 1.23
C ASN A 103 -12.97 -3.13 2.14
N PHE A 104 -12.19 -2.16 1.71
CA PHE A 104 -11.21 -1.50 2.56
C PHE A 104 -11.90 -0.37 3.33
N GLY A 105 -12.12 -0.59 4.62
CA GLY A 105 -12.94 0.22 5.52
C GLY A 105 -14.39 -0.28 5.63
N ARG A 106 -15.13 0.29 6.55
CA ARG A 106 -16.55 0.01 6.78
C ARG A 106 -17.31 1.28 7.15
N SER A 107 -18.53 1.41 6.63
CA SER A 107 -19.35 2.60 6.78
C SER A 107 -20.50 2.47 7.77
N ASP A 108 -20.66 1.31 8.38
CA ASP A 108 -21.69 1.03 9.40
C ASP A 108 -21.26 1.42 10.82
N LEU A 109 -20.04 1.87 10.98
CA LEU A 109 -19.49 2.45 12.21
C LEU A 109 -19.17 3.94 12.03
N ASP A 110 -18.34 4.48 12.92
CA ASP A 110 -17.88 5.86 12.88
C ASP A 110 -16.88 6.14 11.72
N ASP A 111 -16.51 7.40 11.56
CA ASP A 111 -15.60 7.82 10.48
C ASP A 111 -14.20 7.21 10.58
N ALA A 112 -13.73 6.81 11.77
CA ALA A 112 -12.43 6.19 11.95
C ALA A 112 -12.34 4.80 11.31
N HIS A 113 -13.47 4.07 11.24
CA HIS A 113 -13.55 2.75 10.63
C HIS A 113 -13.76 2.78 9.10
N ARG A 114 -14.05 3.96 8.51
CA ARG A 114 -14.34 4.10 7.06
C ARG A 114 -13.12 3.89 6.19
N THR A 115 -11.93 3.87 6.78
CA THR A 115 -10.67 3.78 6.05
C THR A 115 -9.76 2.73 6.66
N VAL A 116 -8.85 2.21 5.84
CA VAL A 116 -7.70 1.46 6.31
C VAL A 116 -6.43 2.27 6.09
N ALA A 117 -5.50 2.19 7.04
CA ALA A 117 -4.17 2.75 6.92
C ALA A 117 -3.25 1.70 6.32
N ILE A 118 -2.53 2.07 5.28
CA ILE A 118 -1.52 1.25 4.60
C ILE A 118 -0.20 1.97 4.69
N THR A 119 0.84 1.29 5.18
CA THR A 119 2.19 1.83 5.26
C THR A 119 3.10 1.12 4.28
N ASN A 120 3.99 1.87 3.64
CA ASN A 120 5.05 1.36 2.79
C ASN A 120 4.56 0.29 1.79
N PRO A 121 3.60 0.59 0.90
CA PRO A 121 3.22 -0.34 -0.14
C PRO A 121 4.43 -0.64 -1.04
N TYR A 122 4.56 -1.89 -1.45
CA TYR A 122 5.70 -2.31 -2.25
C TYR A 122 5.29 -3.21 -3.40
N PHE A 123 6.17 -3.23 -4.39
CA PHE A 123 6.14 -4.12 -5.52
C PHE A 123 7.48 -4.86 -5.61
N GLU A 124 7.45 -6.19 -5.78
CA GLU A 124 8.67 -6.99 -5.79
C GLU A 124 8.66 -7.99 -6.94
N TRP A 125 9.72 -8.00 -7.73
CA TRP A 125 9.97 -9.01 -8.76
C TRP A 125 10.82 -10.13 -8.20
N VAL A 126 10.54 -11.35 -8.65
CA VAL A 126 11.28 -12.56 -8.30
C VAL A 126 11.93 -13.10 -9.55
N TYR A 127 13.22 -13.37 -9.46
CA TYR A 127 14.02 -13.91 -10.55
C TYR A 127 14.67 -15.23 -10.12
N SER A 128 14.78 -16.17 -11.07
CA SER A 128 15.68 -17.34 -10.99
C SER A 128 16.86 -17.15 -11.94
N GLY A 129 17.90 -17.97 -11.77
CA GLY A 129 19.14 -17.83 -12.53
C GLY A 129 20.00 -16.68 -12.02
N SER A 130 21.10 -16.43 -12.71
CA SER A 130 22.09 -15.42 -12.32
C SER A 130 22.23 -14.34 -13.37
N ALA A 131 22.27 -13.08 -12.91
CA ALA A 131 22.58 -11.96 -13.78
C ALA A 131 24.00 -12.06 -14.38
N ALA A 132 24.93 -12.69 -13.64
CA ALA A 132 26.32 -12.84 -14.07
C ALA A 132 26.49 -13.83 -15.24
N THR A 133 25.63 -14.86 -15.31
CA THR A 133 25.64 -15.86 -16.39
C THR A 133 24.66 -15.50 -17.54
N GLY A 134 23.83 -14.47 -17.35
CA GLY A 134 22.87 -14.02 -18.36
C GLY A 134 21.64 -14.91 -18.51
N ASP A 135 21.42 -15.86 -17.60
CA ASP A 135 20.28 -16.79 -17.60
C ASP A 135 19.13 -16.35 -16.68
N ARG A 136 19.18 -15.12 -16.16
CA ARG A 136 18.19 -14.55 -15.25
C ARG A 136 16.81 -14.50 -15.88
N GLN A 137 15.81 -15.11 -15.24
CA GLN A 137 14.43 -15.15 -15.71
C GLN A 137 13.45 -14.67 -14.65
N VAL A 138 12.41 -13.96 -15.06
CA VAL A 138 11.32 -13.57 -14.16
C VAL A 138 10.47 -14.78 -13.82
N VAL A 139 10.45 -15.17 -12.55
CA VAL A 139 9.61 -16.23 -11.97
C VAL A 139 8.23 -15.69 -11.63
N GLY A 140 8.14 -14.43 -11.20
CA GLY A 140 6.89 -13.78 -10.86
C GLY A 140 7.09 -12.47 -10.12
N MET A 141 6.01 -12.04 -9.48
CA MET A 141 5.97 -10.78 -8.74
C MET A 141 5.05 -10.89 -7.54
N ARG A 142 5.21 -10.00 -6.58
CA ARG A 142 4.22 -9.75 -5.52
C ARG A 142 4.00 -8.25 -5.29
N LEU A 143 2.77 -7.92 -4.89
CA LEU A 143 2.36 -6.64 -4.34
C LEU A 143 2.05 -6.86 -2.86
N GLY A 144 2.51 -6.00 -1.99
CA GLY A 144 2.25 -6.09 -0.56
C GLY A 144 2.37 -4.75 0.15
N PHE A 145 2.18 -4.80 1.47
CA PHE A 145 2.25 -3.63 2.32
C PHE A 145 3.25 -3.88 3.45
N GLY A 146 4.01 -2.85 3.84
CA GLY A 146 4.81 -2.86 5.04
C GLY A 146 3.95 -2.94 6.31
N GLY A 147 2.72 -2.43 6.23
CA GLY A 147 1.70 -2.57 7.25
C GLY A 147 0.30 -2.26 6.72
N ILE A 148 -0.71 -2.90 7.28
CA ILE A 148 -2.12 -2.58 7.08
C ILE A 148 -2.85 -2.59 8.42
N ALA A 149 -3.64 -1.55 8.70
CA ALA A 149 -4.43 -1.43 9.93
C ALA A 149 -5.83 -0.90 9.63
N GLY A 150 -6.82 -1.52 10.24
CA GLY A 150 -8.23 -1.16 10.10
C GLY A 150 -9.12 -2.33 9.65
N ASP A 151 -10.38 -2.03 9.39
CA ASP A 151 -11.37 -3.04 9.06
C ASP A 151 -11.43 -3.29 7.56
N VAL A 152 -11.40 -4.57 7.18
CA VAL A 152 -11.54 -5.02 5.79
C VAL A 152 -12.69 -6.01 5.71
N GLY A 153 -13.78 -5.60 5.07
CA GLY A 153 -14.90 -6.49 4.77
C GLY A 153 -14.52 -7.49 3.68
N LEU A 154 -14.79 -8.75 3.89
CA LEU A 154 -14.55 -9.78 2.88
C LEU A 154 -15.79 -10.65 2.70
N ALA A 155 -16.06 -11.04 1.43
CA ALA A 155 -16.86 -12.20 1.09
C ALA A 155 -16.05 -13.01 0.08
N MET A 156 -15.63 -14.20 0.45
CA MET A 156 -14.64 -14.98 -0.28
C MET A 156 -15.14 -16.41 -0.50
N ASN A 157 -15.04 -16.91 -1.73
CA ASN A 157 -15.44 -18.28 -2.05
C ASN A 157 -14.27 -19.25 -2.05
N THR A 158 -13.16 -18.85 -2.67
CA THR A 158 -11.94 -19.67 -2.75
C THR A 158 -10.70 -18.81 -2.51
N LEU A 159 -9.69 -19.44 -1.95
CA LEU A 159 -8.38 -18.85 -1.67
C LEU A 159 -7.27 -19.85 -1.97
N SER A 160 -6.40 -19.51 -2.90
CA SER A 160 -5.04 -20.05 -2.94
C SER A 160 -4.15 -19.14 -2.11
N GLY A 161 -3.67 -19.62 -0.97
CA GLY A 161 -2.96 -18.74 -0.06
C GLY A 161 -2.75 -19.31 1.33
N SER A 162 -2.25 -18.43 2.20
CA SER A 162 -2.15 -18.61 3.65
C SER A 162 -3.01 -17.54 4.31
N LEU A 163 -4.00 -17.93 5.07
CA LEU A 163 -4.85 -17.04 5.86
C LEU A 163 -4.96 -17.58 7.28
N ALA A 164 -4.74 -16.74 8.29
CA ALA A 164 -4.92 -17.10 9.68
C ALA A 164 -5.64 -15.99 10.45
N LEU A 165 -6.72 -16.34 11.14
CA LEU A 165 -7.59 -15.41 11.83
C LEU A 165 -7.77 -15.82 13.29
N THR A 166 -7.84 -14.85 14.19
CA THR A 166 -8.45 -15.02 15.52
C THR A 166 -9.96 -14.91 15.36
N THR A 167 -10.68 -15.94 15.79
CA THR A 167 -12.14 -15.99 15.78
C THR A 167 -12.67 -16.14 17.21
N PRO A 168 -13.97 -15.94 17.47
CA PRO A 168 -14.54 -16.24 18.78
C PRO A 168 -14.32 -17.70 19.25
N SER A 169 -14.11 -18.62 18.33
CA SER A 169 -13.82 -20.03 18.58
C SER A 169 -12.33 -20.36 18.62
N GLY A 170 -11.44 -19.35 18.64
CA GLY A 170 -9.99 -19.51 18.66
C GLY A 170 -9.34 -19.24 17.30
N GLN A 171 -8.08 -19.63 17.18
CA GLN A 171 -7.31 -19.46 15.93
C GLN A 171 -7.83 -20.41 14.85
N ALA A 172 -8.13 -19.86 13.68
CA ALA A 172 -8.52 -20.62 12.50
C ALA A 172 -7.60 -20.25 11.33
N SER A 173 -7.14 -21.22 10.57
CA SER A 173 -6.22 -20.99 9.47
C SER A 173 -6.44 -21.94 8.31
N THR A 174 -5.92 -21.53 7.15
CA THR A 174 -5.77 -22.39 5.99
C THR A 174 -4.49 -22.05 5.25
N VAL A 175 -3.92 -23.04 4.59
CA VAL A 175 -2.80 -22.89 3.67
C VAL A 175 -2.94 -23.89 2.54
N GLY A 176 -2.88 -23.44 1.30
CA GLY A 176 -2.98 -24.33 0.14
C GLY A 176 -3.66 -23.65 -1.05
N SER A 177 -3.76 -24.39 -2.15
CA SER A 177 -4.44 -23.93 -3.36
C SER A 177 -5.94 -24.19 -3.27
N GLN A 178 -6.74 -23.22 -3.73
CA GLN A 178 -8.21 -23.32 -3.87
C GLN A 178 -8.93 -23.80 -2.61
N GLN A 179 -8.48 -23.30 -1.46
CA GLN A 179 -9.12 -23.58 -0.17
C GLN A 179 -10.49 -22.93 -0.10
N THR A 180 -11.44 -23.57 0.58
CA THR A 180 -12.82 -23.08 0.78
C THR A 180 -13.19 -22.89 2.24
N ALA A 181 -12.29 -23.27 3.17
CA ALA A 181 -12.53 -23.18 4.60
C ALA A 181 -11.25 -22.96 5.40
N LEU A 182 -11.41 -22.41 6.59
CA LEU A 182 -10.41 -22.36 7.67
C LEU A 182 -10.67 -23.51 8.64
N THR A 183 -9.59 -24.03 9.22
CA THR A 183 -9.63 -25.10 10.25
C THR A 183 -8.73 -24.72 11.43
N GLY A 184 -8.75 -25.54 12.48
CA GLY A 184 -7.83 -25.39 13.63
C GLY A 184 -8.40 -24.63 14.82
N CYS A 185 -9.62 -24.12 14.75
CA CYS A 185 -10.30 -23.53 15.89
C CYS A 185 -10.70 -24.59 16.95
N ALA A 186 -11.00 -24.16 18.17
CA ALA A 186 -11.32 -25.04 19.29
C ALA A 186 -12.51 -25.99 18.96
N GLY A 187 -12.36 -27.26 19.35
CA GLY A 187 -13.42 -28.27 19.09
C GLY A 187 -13.43 -28.81 17.66
N ALA A 188 -12.29 -28.80 16.95
CA ALA A 188 -12.17 -29.27 15.55
C ALA A 188 -13.13 -28.55 14.60
N CYS A 189 -13.34 -27.25 14.80
CA CYS A 189 -14.26 -26.49 14.00
C CYS A 189 -13.71 -26.23 12.58
N THR A 190 -14.61 -26.06 11.63
CA THR A 190 -14.35 -25.63 10.26
C THR A 190 -15.22 -24.44 9.96
N ILE A 191 -14.63 -23.36 9.47
CA ILE A 191 -15.34 -22.13 9.09
C ILE A 191 -15.20 -21.97 7.58
N ALA A 192 -16.29 -22.05 6.84
CA ALA A 192 -16.26 -21.81 5.40
C ALA A 192 -15.81 -20.37 5.11
N LEU A 193 -15.02 -20.17 4.04
CA LEU A 193 -14.51 -18.84 3.70
C LEU A 193 -15.63 -17.81 3.46
N ASN A 194 -16.76 -18.24 2.90
CA ASN A 194 -17.92 -17.37 2.70
C ASN A 194 -18.69 -17.04 4.00
N GLN A 195 -18.31 -17.63 5.13
CA GLN A 195 -18.80 -17.25 6.45
C GLN A 195 -17.93 -16.18 7.11
N ILE A 196 -16.76 -15.88 6.57
CA ILE A 196 -15.92 -14.78 7.06
C ILE A 196 -16.48 -13.48 6.49
N GLY A 197 -17.11 -12.65 7.33
CA GLY A 197 -17.67 -11.36 6.89
C GLY A 197 -16.65 -10.24 6.78
N GLY A 198 -15.45 -10.44 7.35
CA GLY A 198 -14.38 -9.46 7.31
C GLY A 198 -13.34 -9.69 8.40
N VAL A 199 -12.29 -8.90 8.36
CA VAL A 199 -11.20 -8.93 9.32
C VAL A 199 -10.85 -7.51 9.79
N THR A 200 -10.49 -7.38 11.08
CA THR A 200 -9.75 -6.23 11.57
C THR A 200 -8.27 -6.58 11.51
N ALA A 201 -7.51 -5.82 10.74
CA ALA A 201 -6.07 -5.97 10.57
C ALA A 201 -5.32 -5.11 11.58
N GLY A 202 -4.32 -5.71 12.23
CA GLY A 202 -3.55 -5.04 13.28
C GLY A 202 -4.31 -4.94 14.61
N ASN A 203 -3.63 -4.40 15.62
CA ASN A 203 -4.20 -4.10 16.93
C ASN A 203 -3.48 -2.91 17.56
N SER A 204 -4.04 -2.36 18.65
CA SER A 204 -3.48 -1.19 19.35
C SER A 204 -2.19 -1.48 20.12
N THR A 205 -1.89 -2.74 20.43
CA THR A 205 -0.72 -3.15 21.21
C THR A 205 0.49 -3.39 20.34
N ASP A 206 0.31 -4.15 19.24
CA ASP A 206 1.40 -4.62 18.39
C ASP A 206 1.47 -3.89 17.04
N GLY A 207 0.51 -3.00 16.79
CA GLY A 207 0.42 -2.18 15.59
C GLY A 207 -0.19 -2.89 14.38
N ALA A 208 0.13 -2.41 13.19
CA ALA A 208 -0.40 -2.88 11.92
C ALA A 208 -0.04 -4.34 11.62
N SER A 209 -0.88 -5.06 10.89
CA SER A 209 -0.57 -6.35 10.26
C SER A 209 0.49 -6.15 9.18
N ARG A 210 1.52 -7.00 9.09
CA ARG A 210 2.74 -6.76 8.30
C ARG A 210 3.08 -7.81 7.25
N ASP A 211 2.26 -8.83 7.08
CA ASP A 211 2.56 -9.95 6.18
C ASP A 211 1.62 -10.06 4.99
N PHE A 212 0.81 -9.03 4.75
CA PHE A 212 -0.09 -9.01 3.59
C PHE A 212 0.70 -8.92 2.29
N PHE A 213 0.52 -9.90 1.41
CA PHE A 213 0.89 -9.77 0.01
C PHE A 213 0.03 -10.63 -0.91
N LEU A 214 -0.08 -10.20 -2.15
CA LEU A 214 -0.62 -10.95 -3.29
C LEU A 214 0.51 -11.20 -4.29
N SER A 215 0.75 -12.45 -4.65
CA SER A 215 1.74 -12.80 -5.67
C SER A 215 1.12 -13.51 -6.87
N VAL A 216 1.82 -13.44 -8.00
CA VAL A 216 1.58 -14.24 -9.19
C VAL A 216 2.91 -14.86 -9.63
N LEU A 217 2.96 -16.19 -9.65
CA LEU A 217 4.20 -16.96 -9.79
C LEU A 217 4.09 -18.03 -10.86
N LYS A 218 5.18 -18.28 -11.59
CA LYS A 218 5.31 -19.40 -12.53
C LYS A 218 5.68 -20.72 -11.82
N SER A 219 6.35 -20.62 -10.68
CA SER A 219 6.75 -21.74 -9.83
C SER A 219 6.68 -21.34 -8.36
N ALA A 220 6.69 -22.31 -7.45
CA ALA A 220 6.66 -22.04 -6.02
C ALA A 220 7.90 -21.25 -5.57
N VAL A 221 7.71 -20.26 -4.69
CA VAL A 221 8.76 -19.38 -4.16
C VAL A 221 8.63 -19.28 -2.65
N THR A 222 9.72 -19.54 -1.94
CA THR A 222 9.84 -19.24 -0.51
C THR A 222 10.47 -17.85 -0.37
N TYR A 223 9.69 -16.88 0.09
CA TYR A 223 10.15 -15.52 0.27
C TYR A 223 11.08 -15.40 1.48
N PRO A 224 12.08 -14.50 1.45
CA PRO A 224 12.91 -14.24 2.62
C PRO A 224 12.08 -13.64 3.76
N ALA A 225 12.45 -13.94 5.00
CA ALA A 225 11.94 -13.21 6.14
C ALA A 225 12.34 -11.73 6.02
N SER A 226 11.38 -10.82 6.14
CA SER A 226 11.67 -9.38 6.16
C SER A 226 11.82 -8.92 7.61
N ASN A 227 12.70 -7.94 7.85
CA ASN A 227 12.83 -7.31 9.16
C ASN A 227 11.48 -6.78 9.65
N GLY A 228 11.02 -7.29 10.78
CA GLY A 228 9.75 -6.91 11.39
C GLY A 228 8.53 -7.69 10.90
N MET A 229 8.67 -8.64 9.97
CA MET A 229 7.60 -9.60 9.68
C MET A 229 7.63 -10.77 10.68
N PRO A 230 6.46 -11.32 11.04
CA PRO A 230 6.38 -12.54 11.85
C PRO A 230 7.07 -13.71 11.15
N ALA A 231 7.48 -14.66 11.96
CA ALA A 231 8.35 -15.77 11.57
C ALA A 231 7.85 -16.55 10.35
N ALA A 232 8.82 -16.95 9.56
CA ALA A 232 8.81 -17.88 8.43
C ALA A 232 7.72 -17.64 7.38
N PRO A 233 8.12 -17.10 6.23
CA PRO A 233 7.20 -16.95 5.11
C PRO A 233 6.74 -18.33 4.65
N ALA A 234 5.44 -18.47 4.46
CA ALA A 234 4.90 -19.59 3.73
C ALA A 234 5.46 -19.61 2.31
N THR A 235 5.73 -20.81 1.79
CA THR A 235 6.05 -20.97 0.37
C THR A 235 4.82 -20.68 -0.44
N ALA A 236 4.84 -19.57 -1.21
CA ALA A 236 3.78 -19.25 -2.16
C ALA A 236 3.84 -20.22 -3.34
N GLN A 237 2.72 -20.80 -3.71
CA GLN A 237 2.63 -21.74 -4.84
C GLN A 237 2.54 -20.99 -6.19
N ALA A 238 2.71 -21.73 -7.30
CA ALA A 238 2.47 -21.21 -8.64
C ALA A 238 1.01 -20.76 -8.81
N GLY A 239 0.77 -19.77 -9.67
CA GLY A 239 -0.51 -19.12 -9.84
C GLY A 239 -0.63 -17.87 -8.97
N PHE A 240 -1.85 -17.45 -8.67
CA PHE A 240 -2.11 -16.38 -7.72
C PHE A 240 -2.12 -16.92 -6.30
N TRP A 241 -1.46 -16.19 -5.39
CA TRP A 241 -1.34 -16.60 -4.00
C TRP A 241 -1.45 -15.38 -3.08
N LEU A 242 -2.37 -15.41 -2.12
CA LEU A 242 -2.53 -14.41 -1.08
C LEU A 242 -1.90 -14.91 0.23
N ASN A 243 -1.09 -14.09 0.88
CA ASN A 243 -0.62 -14.34 2.24
C ASN A 243 -1.15 -13.25 3.17
N TRP A 244 -1.80 -13.67 4.26
CA TRP A 244 -2.24 -12.75 5.30
C TRP A 244 -2.51 -13.52 6.58
N THR A 245 -1.56 -13.52 7.50
CA THR A 245 -1.62 -14.34 8.72
C THR A 245 -1.33 -13.56 10.00
N ASP A 246 -0.75 -12.35 9.88
CA ASP A 246 -0.31 -11.56 11.02
C ASP A 246 -1.44 -10.69 11.58
N ARG A 247 -1.81 -10.92 12.85
CA ARG A 247 -2.71 -10.05 13.64
C ARG A 247 -4.03 -9.73 12.94
N LEU A 248 -4.76 -10.76 12.56
CA LEU A 248 -6.08 -10.65 11.99
C LEU A 248 -7.13 -11.16 12.96
N ASN A 249 -8.12 -10.34 13.23
CA ASN A 249 -9.30 -10.71 14.01
C ASN A 249 -10.52 -10.77 13.09
N ALA A 250 -11.27 -11.87 13.10
CA ALA A 250 -12.50 -11.95 12.34
C ALA A 250 -13.52 -10.93 12.89
N ILE A 251 -14.10 -10.10 12.02
CA ILE A 251 -15.19 -9.19 12.38
C ILE A 251 -16.42 -10.00 12.73
N ASN A 252 -16.72 -11.01 11.92
CA ASN A 252 -17.75 -12.01 12.20
C ASN A 252 -17.50 -13.29 11.40
N THR A 253 -18.17 -14.36 11.79
CA THR A 253 -18.14 -15.67 11.13
C THR A 253 -19.55 -16.10 10.68
N THR A 254 -20.40 -15.13 10.35
CA THR A 254 -21.80 -15.33 9.92
C THR A 254 -22.01 -15.05 8.44
N GLY A 255 -20.95 -14.65 7.72
CA GLY A 255 -21.01 -14.30 6.29
C GLY A 255 -21.54 -12.89 6.00
N THR A 256 -21.73 -12.08 7.03
CA THR A 256 -22.22 -10.71 6.85
C THR A 256 -21.03 -9.77 6.60
N THR A 257 -20.83 -9.38 5.35
CA THR A 257 -19.78 -8.42 4.98
C THR A 257 -20.22 -7.01 5.36
N PRO A 258 -19.43 -6.28 6.20
CA PRO A 258 -19.72 -4.89 6.51
C PRO A 258 -19.75 -4.02 5.25
N PRO A 259 -20.74 -3.13 5.12
CA PRO A 259 -20.81 -2.23 3.98
C PRO A 259 -19.67 -1.23 4.01
N ASN A 260 -19.17 -0.84 2.85
CA ASN A 260 -18.30 0.32 2.71
C ASN A 260 -18.87 1.24 1.62
N VAL A 261 -19.50 2.32 2.04
CA VAL A 261 -19.92 3.40 1.15
C VAL A 261 -18.84 4.48 1.24
N PRO A 262 -18.02 4.67 0.20
CA PRO A 262 -16.98 5.69 0.20
C PRO A 262 -17.59 7.05 0.49
N LYS A 263 -16.95 7.83 1.39
CA LYS A 263 -17.32 9.22 1.63
C LYS A 263 -16.89 10.04 0.42
N ILE A 264 -17.84 10.54 -0.35
CA ILE A 264 -17.57 11.41 -1.49
C ILE A 264 -17.55 12.84 -0.98
N GLY A 265 -16.40 13.47 -1.03
CA GLY A 265 -16.19 14.88 -0.67
C GLY A 265 -15.72 15.11 0.77
N PRO A 266 -15.22 16.33 1.02
CA PRO A 266 -14.80 16.74 2.36
C PRO A 266 -15.99 16.86 3.31
#